data_f8277effeabeb7d121ad069c0c9d6006
#
_entry.id   f8277effeabeb7d121ad069c0c9d6006
#
_cell.length_a   1.000
_cell.length_b   1.000
_cell.length_c   1.000
_cell.angle_alpha   90.00
_cell.angle_beta   90.00
_cell.angle_gamma   90.00
#
_symmetry.space_group_name_H-M   'P 1'
#
loop_
_entity.id
_entity.type
_entity.pdbx_description
1 polymer ?
#
loop_
_entity_poly.entity_id
_entity_poly.type
_entity_poly.pdbx_seq_one_letter_code
_entity_poly.pdbx_strand_id
1 'polypeptide(L)'
;MSIADEQRVSASGATTAQSASQPDAYSPHVIRKLNDLTSDFYAREAASFSATRQAPWHGWEKAWELITAPDAAQGPFLSHAAVRDSLSSRAARIPDDYASNSKDSLAVLDLGCGNLRFERFLAERTNAPLRVTALDNCPDLASPEIGALSAAFPHSLRSSSAASKTKEEDASGQGANPPEKTIVDLRALDIVESLLDGTFADRLPRNSHDLAVAFGLMHHLPTFALRARVLEGLLGSLRPGGFAVVSFWQFLNDPRLAAKAATVTAEGRAAHRLPTFHENDFLLGWQHAEGVYRFCHHTPEDEIDALLAAIREPSAPSTSGRTPPAPLPFREIARFSADGKQENLNRYLIFQRL
;
A
#
# COMPACT_ATOMS: atom_id res chain seq x y z
N MET A 1 -65.15 -40.68 -21.03
CA MET A 1 -65.51 -39.25 -20.96
C MET A 1 -65.20 -38.77 -19.57
N SER A 2 -64.12 -38.12 -19.37
CA SER A 2 -63.91 -37.21 -18.24
C SER A 2 -62.60 -36.39 -18.50
N ILE A 3 -62.78 -35.14 -18.45
CA ILE A 3 -61.79 -34.10 -18.80
C ILE A 3 -60.91 -33.83 -17.55
N ALA A 4 -59.64 -33.95 -17.68
CA ALA A 4 -58.68 -33.58 -16.62
C ALA A 4 -58.28 -32.13 -16.80
N ASP A 5 -58.48 -31.37 -15.74
CA ASP A 5 -58.12 -29.96 -15.60
C ASP A 5 -56.62 -29.84 -15.23
N GLU A 6 -55.83 -29.20 -16.09
CA GLU A 6 -54.44 -28.88 -15.84
C GLU A 6 -54.34 -27.53 -15.10
N GLN A 7 -54.04 -27.57 -13.82
CA GLN A 7 -53.65 -26.37 -13.09
C GLN A 7 -52.16 -26.09 -13.29
N ARG A 8 -51.84 -25.04 -14.04
CA ARG A 8 -50.53 -24.40 -14.12
C ARG A 8 -50.23 -23.68 -12.80
N VAL A 9 -49.29 -24.20 -12.05
CA VAL A 9 -48.64 -23.48 -10.94
C VAL A 9 -47.45 -22.74 -11.50
N SER A 10 -47.55 -21.42 -11.59
CA SER A 10 -46.43 -20.53 -11.88
C SER A 10 -45.59 -20.33 -10.61
N ALA A 11 -44.44 -20.98 -10.54
CA ALA A 11 -43.46 -20.71 -9.49
C ALA A 11 -42.58 -19.50 -9.91
N SER A 12 -42.95 -18.33 -9.42
CA SER A 12 -42.11 -17.14 -9.40
C SER A 12 -41.17 -17.24 -8.19
N GLY A 13 -40.04 -17.88 -8.40
CA GLY A 13 -38.95 -17.88 -7.42
C GLY A 13 -38.05 -16.66 -7.61
N ALA A 14 -38.42 -15.52 -7.06
CA ALA A 14 -37.49 -14.44 -6.85
C ALA A 14 -36.53 -14.83 -5.72
N THR A 15 -35.36 -15.31 -6.08
CA THR A 15 -34.23 -15.49 -5.15
C THR A 15 -33.78 -14.10 -4.74
N THR A 16 -34.27 -13.61 -3.62
CA THR A 16 -33.68 -12.48 -2.91
C THR A 16 -32.27 -12.89 -2.52
N ALA A 17 -31.27 -12.30 -3.20
CA ALA A 17 -29.88 -12.33 -2.74
C ALA A 17 -29.87 -11.75 -1.32
N GLN A 18 -29.75 -12.63 -0.33
CA GLN A 18 -29.44 -12.21 1.03
C GLN A 18 -28.13 -11.47 0.99
N SER A 19 -28.16 -10.16 1.20
CA SER A 19 -27.01 -9.35 1.56
C SER A 19 -26.33 -10.07 2.73
N ALA A 20 -25.16 -10.67 2.47
CA ALA A 20 -24.33 -11.21 3.52
C ALA A 20 -24.03 -10.04 4.45
N SER A 21 -24.60 -10.06 5.64
CA SER A 21 -24.27 -9.11 6.70
C SER A 21 -22.77 -9.20 6.93
N GLN A 22 -22.04 -8.12 6.64
CA GLN A 22 -20.63 -8.02 7.03
C GLN A 22 -20.56 -8.34 8.54
N PRO A 23 -19.63 -9.24 8.95
CA PRO A 23 -19.45 -9.51 10.37
C PRO A 23 -19.18 -8.19 11.09
N ASP A 24 -19.69 -8.05 12.31
CA ASP A 24 -19.55 -6.84 13.13
C ASP A 24 -18.08 -6.38 13.11
N ALA A 25 -17.83 -5.20 12.59
CA ALA A 25 -16.47 -4.66 12.45
C ALA A 25 -15.84 -4.54 13.85
N TYR A 26 -14.53 -4.83 13.96
CA TYR A 26 -13.80 -4.58 15.21
C TYR A 26 -14.05 -3.16 15.71
N SER A 27 -14.25 -3.01 17.03
CA SER A 27 -14.33 -1.68 17.63
C SER A 27 -12.99 -0.94 17.44
N PRO A 28 -12.99 0.41 17.42
CA PRO A 28 -11.75 1.20 17.33
C PRO A 28 -10.72 0.82 18.40
N HIS A 29 -11.18 0.43 19.59
CA HIS A 29 -10.29 -0.04 20.66
C HIS A 29 -9.57 -1.36 20.28
N VAL A 30 -10.28 -2.31 19.70
CA VAL A 30 -9.67 -3.56 19.24
C VAL A 30 -8.70 -3.30 18.09
N ILE A 31 -9.07 -2.45 17.14
CA ILE A 31 -8.21 -2.08 16.01
C ILE A 31 -6.89 -1.48 16.52
N ARG A 32 -6.94 -0.52 17.46
CA ARG A 32 -5.73 0.06 18.07
C ARG A 32 -4.88 -1.00 18.74
N LYS A 33 -5.49 -1.90 19.50
CA LYS A 33 -4.75 -2.96 20.16
C LYS A 33 -4.03 -3.90 19.19
N LEU A 34 -4.64 -4.22 18.04
CA LEU A 34 -4.01 -5.01 16.98
C LEU A 34 -2.88 -4.22 16.29
N ASN A 35 -3.07 -2.92 16.10
CA ASN A 35 -2.05 -2.03 15.58
C ASN A 35 -0.86 -1.90 16.54
N ASP A 36 -1.10 -1.72 17.84
CA ASP A 36 -0.05 -1.64 18.87
C ASP A 36 0.79 -2.92 18.89
N LEU A 37 0.15 -4.11 18.84
CA LEU A 37 0.86 -5.39 18.75
C LEU A 37 1.76 -5.48 17.52
N THR A 38 1.27 -4.98 16.38
CA THR A 38 2.04 -4.98 15.13
C THR A 38 3.20 -3.98 15.20
N SER A 39 2.97 -2.80 15.76
CA SER A 39 4.00 -1.77 15.96
C SER A 39 5.08 -2.24 16.92
N ASP A 40 4.69 -2.83 18.06
CA ASP A 40 5.60 -3.43 19.04
C ASP A 40 6.45 -4.56 18.43
N PHE A 41 5.83 -5.38 17.56
CA PHE A 41 6.53 -6.43 16.83
C PHE A 41 7.66 -5.83 15.98
N TYR A 42 7.35 -4.83 15.17
CA TYR A 42 8.35 -4.21 14.28
C TYR A 42 9.41 -3.43 15.06
N ALA A 43 9.04 -2.75 16.13
CA ALA A 43 10.01 -2.05 16.99
C ALA A 43 11.02 -3.01 17.65
N ARG A 44 10.57 -4.19 18.07
CA ARG A 44 11.46 -5.19 18.70
C ARG A 44 12.30 -5.96 17.69
N GLU A 45 11.72 -6.28 16.54
CA GLU A 45 12.32 -7.17 15.56
C GLU A 45 12.89 -6.45 14.34
N ALA A 46 12.99 -5.10 14.35
CA ALA A 46 13.41 -4.29 13.21
C ALA A 46 14.72 -4.80 12.58
N ALA A 47 15.76 -5.02 13.40
CA ALA A 47 17.06 -5.46 12.92
C ALA A 47 17.02 -6.88 12.34
N SER A 48 16.40 -7.85 13.05
CA SER A 48 16.30 -9.25 12.60
C SER A 48 15.39 -9.37 11.37
N PHE A 49 14.33 -8.56 11.33
CA PHE A 49 13.42 -8.50 10.19
C PHE A 49 14.10 -7.93 8.95
N SER A 50 14.78 -6.79 9.05
CA SER A 50 15.53 -6.17 7.95
C SER A 50 16.64 -7.07 7.44
N ALA A 51 17.41 -7.72 8.33
CA ALA A 51 18.52 -8.60 7.94
C ALA A 51 18.10 -9.75 7.01
N THR A 52 16.87 -10.22 7.11
CA THR A 52 16.33 -11.30 6.26
C THR A 52 15.68 -10.81 4.97
N ARG A 53 15.57 -9.49 4.77
CA ARG A 53 14.85 -8.89 3.65
C ARG A 53 15.74 -7.95 2.87
N GLN A 54 16.74 -8.54 2.20
CA GLN A 54 17.74 -7.81 1.43
C GLN A 54 17.51 -7.88 -0.10
N ALA A 55 16.97 -8.99 -0.60
CA ALA A 55 16.67 -9.15 -2.02
C ALA A 55 15.31 -8.54 -2.40
N PRO A 56 15.16 -8.00 -3.61
CA PRO A 56 13.85 -7.57 -4.12
C PRO A 56 12.90 -8.76 -4.22
N TRP A 57 11.60 -8.48 -4.21
CA TRP A 57 10.58 -9.49 -4.48
C TRP A 57 10.41 -9.72 -5.97
N HIS A 58 10.17 -10.97 -6.39
CA HIS A 58 9.89 -11.29 -7.79
C HIS A 58 8.67 -10.55 -8.33
N GLY A 59 7.69 -10.33 -7.47
CA GLY A 59 6.50 -9.58 -7.84
C GLY A 59 6.78 -8.13 -8.20
N TRP A 60 7.82 -7.50 -7.64
CA TRP A 60 8.24 -6.15 -8.04
C TRP A 60 8.82 -6.12 -9.45
N GLU A 61 9.64 -7.12 -9.80
CA GLU A 61 10.18 -7.26 -11.16
C GLU A 61 9.05 -7.36 -12.19
N LYS A 62 8.10 -8.29 -11.95
CA LYS A 62 6.94 -8.48 -12.84
C LYS A 62 6.09 -7.21 -12.94
N ALA A 63 5.85 -6.52 -11.80
CA ALA A 63 5.10 -5.28 -11.81
C ALA A 63 5.82 -4.19 -12.59
N TRP A 64 7.12 -4.02 -12.37
CA TRP A 64 7.94 -3.04 -13.08
C TRP A 64 7.95 -3.28 -14.59
N GLU A 65 8.14 -4.53 -15.02
CA GLU A 65 8.06 -4.91 -16.43
C GLU A 65 6.71 -4.54 -17.05
N LEU A 66 5.59 -4.82 -16.35
CA LEU A 66 4.25 -4.54 -16.85
C LEU A 66 3.95 -3.05 -16.97
N ILE A 67 4.41 -2.22 -16.01
CA ILE A 67 4.15 -0.76 -16.05
C ILE A 67 5.12 -0.01 -16.97
N THR A 68 6.25 -0.62 -17.34
CA THR A 68 7.26 0.00 -18.21
C THR A 68 7.28 -0.58 -19.62
N ALA A 69 6.56 -1.68 -19.87
CA ALA A 69 6.48 -2.29 -21.18
C ALA A 69 5.85 -1.34 -22.21
N PRO A 70 6.44 -1.19 -23.40
CA PRO A 70 5.80 -0.48 -24.49
C PRO A 70 4.63 -1.33 -25.00
N ASP A 71 3.40 -1.02 -24.58
CA ASP A 71 2.22 -1.64 -25.17
C ASP A 71 1.86 -0.93 -26.46
N ALA A 72 2.07 -1.62 -27.58
CA ALA A 72 1.76 -1.10 -28.92
C ALA A 72 0.26 -0.83 -29.16
N ALA A 73 -0.63 -1.34 -28.30
CA ALA A 73 -2.08 -1.23 -28.48
C ALA A 73 -2.77 -0.22 -27.55
N GLN A 74 -2.15 0.21 -26.44
CA GLN A 74 -2.82 0.99 -25.38
C GLN A 74 -2.13 2.30 -25.01
N GLY A 75 -1.09 2.71 -25.70
CA GLY A 75 -0.30 3.90 -25.41
C GLY A 75 0.83 3.64 -24.39
N PRO A 76 1.82 4.54 -24.32
CA PRO A 76 3.03 4.29 -23.54
C PRO A 76 2.74 4.27 -22.04
N PHE A 77 2.85 3.12 -21.44
CA PHE A 77 3.02 2.97 -20.01
C PHE A 77 4.39 3.58 -19.63
N LEU A 78 4.50 4.32 -18.54
CA LEU A 78 5.73 4.93 -18.00
C LEU A 78 7.00 4.85 -18.90
N SER A 79 6.86 5.03 -20.23
CA SER A 79 8.02 5.26 -21.07
C SER A 79 8.57 6.64 -20.71
N HIS A 80 9.87 6.83 -20.75
CA HIS A 80 10.49 8.15 -20.54
C HIS A 80 9.84 9.26 -21.38
N ALA A 81 9.21 8.91 -22.50
CA ALA A 81 8.43 9.82 -23.33
C ALA A 81 7.06 10.16 -22.73
N ALA A 82 6.35 9.20 -22.11
CA ALA A 82 5.03 9.46 -21.53
C ALA A 82 5.11 10.28 -20.24
N VAL A 83 6.15 10.12 -19.45
CA VAL A 83 6.47 11.06 -18.36
C VAL A 83 6.71 12.45 -18.92
N ARG A 84 7.38 12.59 -20.06
CA ARG A 84 7.59 13.87 -20.77
C ARG A 84 6.30 14.48 -21.33
N ASP A 85 5.47 13.72 -22.01
CA ASP A 85 4.30 14.24 -22.72
C ASP A 85 3.13 14.55 -21.77
N SER A 86 2.93 13.78 -20.73
CA SER A 86 1.92 14.10 -19.71
C SER A 86 2.29 15.36 -18.90
N LEU A 87 3.58 15.66 -18.77
CA LEU A 87 4.09 16.86 -18.11
C LEU A 87 4.05 18.11 -19.02
N SER A 88 4.15 17.96 -20.35
CA SER A 88 4.15 19.10 -21.27
C SER A 88 2.76 19.64 -21.60
N SER A 89 1.68 18.83 -21.46
CA SER A 89 0.32 19.24 -21.82
C SER A 89 -0.48 19.92 -20.70
N ARG A 90 0.07 20.09 -19.50
CA ARG A 90 -0.62 20.73 -18.36
C ARG A 90 0.20 21.81 -17.65
N ALA A 91 0.50 22.88 -18.36
CA ALA A 91 0.89 24.16 -17.75
C ALA A 91 -0.35 24.90 -17.20
N ALA A 92 -1.08 24.35 -16.25
CA ALA A 92 -2.19 25.00 -15.57
C ALA A 92 -2.06 24.88 -14.04
N ARG A 93 -1.42 25.91 -13.45
CA ARG A 93 -1.53 26.41 -12.07
C ARG A 93 -1.48 25.37 -10.95
N ILE A 94 -0.27 25.05 -10.50
CA ILE A 94 0.05 24.51 -9.18
C ILE A 94 0.59 25.68 -8.35
N PRO A 95 0.24 25.80 -7.03
CA PRO A 95 0.82 26.83 -6.17
C PRO A 95 2.33 26.73 -6.11
N ASP A 96 3.03 27.88 -6.17
CA ASP A 96 4.47 28.03 -6.41
C ASP A 96 5.41 27.43 -5.33
N ASP A 97 4.92 26.99 -4.17
CA ASP A 97 5.76 26.47 -3.06
C ASP A 97 6.29 25.04 -3.28
N TYR A 98 5.82 24.32 -4.29
CA TYR A 98 6.29 22.97 -4.65
C TYR A 98 6.91 22.87 -6.06
N ALA A 99 7.02 23.98 -6.75
CA ALA A 99 7.39 24.04 -8.16
C ALA A 99 8.90 24.21 -8.43
N SER A 100 9.78 23.78 -7.52
CA SER A 100 11.22 23.81 -7.81
C SER A 100 11.67 22.52 -8.51
N ASN A 101 11.67 22.59 -9.83
CA ASN A 101 12.57 21.87 -10.74
C ASN A 101 12.63 20.33 -10.68
N SER A 102 11.73 19.61 -11.34
CA SER A 102 12.17 18.59 -12.30
C SER A 102 11.01 17.95 -13.05
N LYS A 103 10.78 18.41 -14.28
CA LYS A 103 9.86 17.76 -15.24
C LYS A 103 10.30 16.35 -15.67
N ASP A 104 11.45 15.89 -15.18
CA ASP A 104 12.12 14.67 -15.63
C ASP A 104 12.29 13.61 -14.50
N SER A 105 11.71 13.80 -13.30
CA SER A 105 11.83 12.85 -12.19
C SER A 105 10.60 11.96 -12.04
N LEU A 106 10.79 10.69 -11.67
CA LEU A 106 9.74 9.77 -11.28
C LEU A 106 9.35 10.02 -9.81
N ALA A 107 8.12 10.49 -9.60
CA ALA A 107 7.56 10.72 -8.28
C ALA A 107 6.85 9.47 -7.75
N VAL A 108 7.30 8.97 -6.59
CA VAL A 108 6.84 7.71 -6.00
C VAL A 108 6.30 7.93 -4.60
N LEU A 109 5.16 7.34 -4.28
CA LEU A 109 4.65 7.17 -2.92
C LEU A 109 4.82 5.71 -2.50
N ASP A 110 5.47 5.45 -1.37
CA ASP A 110 5.53 4.13 -0.75
C ASP A 110 4.86 4.14 0.64
N LEU A 111 3.75 3.41 0.76
CA LEU A 111 3.02 3.22 2.01
C LEU A 111 3.46 1.93 2.70
N GLY A 112 4.04 2.03 3.89
CA GLY A 112 4.67 0.92 4.59
C GLY A 112 6.01 0.56 3.97
N CYS A 113 6.87 1.57 3.77
CA CYS A 113 8.14 1.44 3.06
C CYS A 113 9.16 0.52 3.76
N GLY A 114 8.98 0.25 5.05
CA GLY A 114 9.82 -0.66 5.83
C GLY A 114 11.29 -0.26 5.78
N ASN A 115 12.15 -1.15 5.27
CA ASN A 115 13.59 -0.93 5.18
C ASN A 115 14.07 -0.29 3.86
N LEU A 116 13.23 0.43 3.16
CA LEU A 116 13.54 1.15 1.91
C LEU A 116 14.11 0.24 0.79
N ARG A 117 13.75 -1.01 0.80
CA ARG A 117 14.26 -2.00 -0.15
C ARG A 117 13.66 -1.79 -1.55
N PHE A 118 12.41 -1.33 -1.61
CA PHE A 118 11.77 -1.02 -2.89
C PHE A 118 12.38 0.23 -3.54
N GLU A 119 12.73 1.23 -2.77
CA GLU A 119 13.43 2.43 -3.24
C GLU A 119 14.77 2.09 -3.87
N ARG A 120 15.54 1.19 -3.22
CA ARG A 120 16.79 0.68 -3.77
C ARG A 120 16.55 -0.08 -5.07
N PHE A 121 15.56 -0.96 -5.10
CA PHE A 121 15.16 -1.67 -6.32
C PHE A 121 14.85 -0.70 -7.47
N LEU A 122 14.06 0.37 -7.23
CA LEU A 122 13.76 1.37 -8.25
C LEU A 122 15.01 2.12 -8.71
N ALA A 123 15.88 2.51 -7.79
CA ALA A 123 17.12 3.23 -8.12
C ALA A 123 18.07 2.42 -9.03
N GLU A 124 18.01 1.09 -8.94
CA GLU A 124 18.76 0.18 -9.82
C GLU A 124 18.09 -0.03 -11.19
N ARG A 125 16.77 0.19 -11.29
CA ARG A 125 15.95 -0.10 -12.49
C ARG A 125 15.67 1.10 -13.38
N THR A 126 15.80 2.32 -12.86
CA THR A 126 15.54 3.54 -13.64
C THR A 126 16.74 4.45 -13.73
N ASN A 127 16.89 5.09 -14.89
CA ASN A 127 17.86 6.19 -15.08
C ASN A 127 17.23 7.55 -14.74
N ALA A 128 15.92 7.64 -14.56
CA ALA A 128 15.24 8.87 -14.16
C ALA A 128 15.60 9.22 -12.70
N PRO A 129 15.75 10.50 -12.37
CA PRO A 129 15.81 10.93 -10.99
C PRO A 129 14.57 10.48 -10.22
N LEU A 130 14.74 9.96 -9.00
CA LEU A 130 13.63 9.50 -8.14
C LEU A 130 13.32 10.55 -7.06
N ARG A 131 12.04 10.79 -6.86
CA ARG A 131 11.52 11.58 -5.73
C ARG A 131 10.52 10.71 -4.99
N VAL A 132 10.93 10.15 -3.86
CA VAL A 132 10.14 9.20 -3.09
C VAL A 132 9.59 9.86 -1.83
N THR A 133 8.28 9.75 -1.63
CA THR A 133 7.62 9.97 -0.33
C THR A 133 7.43 8.59 0.30
N ALA A 134 8.22 8.28 1.31
CA ALA A 134 8.24 6.99 2.01
C ALA A 134 7.59 7.14 3.39
N LEU A 135 6.53 6.38 3.66
CA LEU A 135 5.75 6.48 4.88
C LEU A 135 5.74 5.15 5.63
N ASP A 136 6.16 5.17 6.90
CA ASP A 136 6.13 4.00 7.79
C ASP A 136 5.98 4.46 9.24
N ASN A 137 5.42 3.62 10.13
CA ASN A 137 5.35 3.94 11.54
C ASN A 137 6.55 3.42 12.35
N CYS A 138 7.43 2.63 11.72
CA CYS A 138 8.63 2.09 12.34
C CYS A 138 9.91 2.55 11.59
N PRO A 139 10.36 3.79 11.80
CA PRO A 139 11.54 4.32 11.10
C PRO A 139 12.82 3.53 11.37
N ASP A 140 12.87 2.76 12.47
CA ASP A 140 14.02 1.91 12.79
C ASP A 140 14.24 0.78 11.77
N LEU A 141 13.19 0.37 11.05
CA LEU A 141 13.32 -0.57 9.93
C LEU A 141 14.21 -0.01 8.81
N ALA A 142 14.13 1.27 8.56
CA ALA A 142 14.89 1.96 7.51
C ALA A 142 16.32 2.33 7.96
N SER A 143 16.64 2.32 9.26
CA SER A 143 17.90 2.80 9.81
C SER A 143 19.16 2.20 9.16
N PRO A 144 19.25 0.88 8.87
CA PRO A 144 20.40 0.31 8.19
C PRO A 144 20.58 0.81 6.76
N GLU A 145 19.49 0.98 6.04
CA GLU A 145 19.48 1.41 4.63
C GLU A 145 19.69 2.92 4.49
N ILE A 146 19.26 3.72 5.47
CA ILE A 146 19.53 5.15 5.50
C ILE A 146 21.06 5.39 5.46
N GLY A 147 21.83 4.62 6.23
CA GLY A 147 23.28 4.68 6.17
C GLY A 147 23.84 4.28 4.81
N ALA A 148 23.34 3.21 4.21
CA ALA A 148 23.75 2.73 2.89
C ALA A 148 23.34 3.68 1.76
N LEU A 149 22.10 4.19 1.78
CA LEU A 149 21.61 5.18 0.83
C LEU A 149 22.34 6.52 0.98
N SER A 150 22.63 6.97 2.21
CA SER A 150 23.45 8.17 2.46
C SER A 150 24.87 8.01 1.96
N ALA A 151 25.47 6.82 2.05
CA ALA A 151 26.79 6.54 1.51
C ALA A 151 26.81 6.47 -0.02
N ALA A 152 25.76 5.90 -0.60
CA ALA A 152 25.59 5.79 -2.05
C ALA A 152 25.09 7.10 -2.70
N PHE A 153 24.31 7.90 -1.94
CA PHE A 153 23.67 9.15 -2.38
C PHE A 153 23.77 10.22 -1.27
N PRO A 154 24.93 10.82 -1.03
CA PRO A 154 25.23 11.62 0.17
C PRO A 154 24.38 12.87 0.41
N HIS A 155 23.54 13.28 -0.55
CA HIS A 155 22.68 14.47 -0.43
C HIS A 155 21.17 14.17 -0.54
N SER A 156 20.73 12.91 -0.49
CA SER A 156 19.40 12.49 -0.92
C SER A 156 18.40 12.15 0.17
N LEU A 157 18.78 12.17 1.46
CA LEU A 157 17.88 11.82 2.56
C LEU A 157 17.41 13.05 3.33
N ARG A 158 16.11 13.30 3.31
CA ARG A 158 15.45 14.27 4.20
C ARG A 158 14.59 13.49 5.20
N SER A 159 14.96 13.53 6.48
CA SER A 159 14.11 13.04 7.57
C SER A 159 13.39 14.22 8.21
N SER A 160 12.09 14.27 8.13
CA SER A 160 11.26 15.27 8.83
C SER A 160 10.88 14.79 10.24
N SER A 161 11.88 14.46 11.08
CA SER A 161 11.63 14.40 12.51
C SER A 161 11.80 15.80 13.09
N ALA A 162 10.84 16.23 13.92
CA ALA A 162 10.67 17.58 14.45
C ALA A 162 11.99 18.26 14.90
N ALA A 163 12.14 19.49 14.41
CA ALA A 163 12.90 20.60 15.03
C ALA A 163 14.33 20.31 15.50
N SER A 164 15.28 20.41 14.59
CA SER A 164 16.64 20.87 14.94
C SER A 164 17.01 21.97 13.96
N LYS A 165 17.00 23.21 14.46
CA LYS A 165 17.56 24.38 13.79
C LYS A 165 19.08 24.24 13.81
N THR A 166 19.69 23.75 12.76
CA THR A 166 21.12 23.93 12.52
C THR A 166 21.31 25.06 11.51
N LYS A 167 22.14 26.03 11.91
CA LYS A 167 22.58 27.17 11.10
C LYS A 167 23.20 26.68 9.80
N GLU A 168 22.70 27.20 8.68
CA GLU A 168 23.36 27.16 7.39
C GLU A 168 24.67 27.95 7.51
N GLU A 169 25.80 27.28 7.39
CA GLU A 169 27.08 27.92 7.10
C GLU A 169 27.19 28.05 5.57
N ASP A 170 27.29 29.30 5.16
CA ASP A 170 27.47 29.80 3.81
C ASP A 170 28.80 29.29 3.24
N ALA A 171 28.77 28.30 2.36
CA ALA A 171 29.93 27.90 1.56
C ALA A 171 29.66 28.27 0.08
N SER A 172 30.08 29.48 -0.27
CA SER A 172 30.15 29.94 -1.66
C SER A 172 31.23 29.17 -2.43
N GLY A 173 30.82 28.11 -3.15
CA GLY A 173 31.66 27.38 -4.09
C GLY A 173 30.84 27.06 -5.33
N GLN A 174 31.01 27.84 -6.41
CA GLN A 174 30.44 27.59 -7.72
C GLN A 174 31.06 26.33 -8.35
N GLY A 175 30.43 25.21 -8.13
CA GLY A 175 30.56 23.98 -8.90
C GLY A 175 29.17 23.42 -9.06
N ALA A 176 28.65 23.29 -10.30
CA ALA A 176 27.41 22.66 -10.55
C ALA A 176 27.46 21.21 -10.01
N ASN A 177 26.83 20.94 -8.87
CA ASN A 177 26.68 19.59 -8.37
C ASN A 177 25.91 18.78 -9.41
N PRO A 178 26.33 17.53 -9.70
CA PRO A 178 25.52 16.66 -10.57
C PRO A 178 24.12 16.57 -9.99
N PRO A 179 23.07 16.52 -10.81
CA PRO A 179 21.70 16.46 -10.32
C PRO A 179 21.55 15.27 -9.38
N GLU A 180 21.02 15.50 -8.18
CA GLU A 180 20.71 14.46 -7.20
C GLU A 180 19.78 13.43 -7.85
N LYS A 181 20.29 12.21 -8.05
CA LYS A 181 19.58 11.17 -8.80
C LYS A 181 18.39 10.60 -8.03
N THR A 182 18.44 10.60 -6.70
CA THR A 182 17.40 10.02 -5.84
C THR A 182 17.23 10.86 -4.58
N ILE A 183 16.02 11.27 -4.29
CA ILE A 183 15.63 11.94 -3.05
C ILE A 183 14.55 11.09 -2.38
N VAL A 184 14.79 10.69 -1.14
CA VAL A 184 13.80 9.96 -0.30
C VAL A 184 13.41 10.85 0.87
N ASP A 185 12.13 11.21 0.93
CA ASP A 185 11.50 11.91 2.04
C ASP A 185 10.79 10.87 2.94
N LEU A 186 11.53 10.41 3.95
CA LEU A 186 11.03 9.44 4.91
C LEU A 186 10.30 10.14 6.04
N ARG A 187 9.04 9.78 6.25
CA ARG A 187 8.18 10.35 7.29
C ARG A 187 7.55 9.26 8.13
N ALA A 188 7.53 9.48 9.45
CA ALA A 188 6.77 8.62 10.36
C ALA A 188 5.26 8.85 10.18
N LEU A 189 4.51 7.79 9.92
CA LEU A 189 3.05 7.81 9.82
C LEU A 189 2.47 6.51 10.34
N ASP A 190 1.69 6.58 11.41
CA ASP A 190 0.79 5.49 11.77
C ASP A 190 -0.44 5.54 10.86
N ILE A 191 -0.43 4.64 9.85
CA ILE A 191 -1.49 4.56 8.84
C ILE A 191 -2.81 4.19 9.49
N VAL A 192 -2.82 3.21 10.41
CA VAL A 192 -4.05 2.73 11.07
C VAL A 192 -4.66 3.83 11.92
N GLU A 193 -3.87 4.50 12.75
CA GLU A 193 -4.40 5.59 13.59
C GLU A 193 -4.89 6.77 12.74
N SER A 194 -4.15 7.14 11.67
CA SER A 194 -4.59 8.20 10.75
C SER A 194 -5.88 7.86 9.98
N LEU A 195 -6.13 6.57 9.73
CA LEU A 195 -7.40 6.10 9.18
C LEU A 195 -8.54 6.16 10.19
N LEU A 196 -8.27 5.85 11.46
CA LEU A 196 -9.26 5.88 12.54
C LEU A 196 -9.67 7.32 12.90
N ASP A 197 -8.73 8.25 12.92
CA ASP A 197 -8.98 9.67 13.22
C ASP A 197 -9.47 10.47 12.00
N GLY A 198 -9.45 9.85 10.81
CA GLY A 198 -9.91 10.44 9.56
C GLY A 198 -8.92 11.40 8.89
N THR A 199 -7.68 11.49 9.37
CA THR A 199 -6.64 12.40 8.81
C THR A 199 -5.82 11.79 7.69
N PHE A 200 -5.94 10.48 7.43
CA PHE A 200 -5.11 9.76 6.46
C PHE A 200 -5.03 10.43 5.09
N ALA A 201 -6.19 10.82 4.52
CA ALA A 201 -6.22 11.45 3.20
C ALA A 201 -5.54 12.83 3.16
N ASP A 202 -5.48 13.53 4.29
CA ASP A 202 -4.84 14.84 4.41
C ASP A 202 -3.31 14.71 4.61
N ARG A 203 -2.85 13.51 5.00
CA ARG A 203 -1.41 13.19 5.13
C ARG A 203 -0.75 12.84 3.80
N LEU A 204 -1.54 12.50 2.78
CA LEU A 204 -1.04 12.10 1.47
C LEU A 204 -1.08 13.28 0.48
N PRO A 205 0.05 13.56 -0.20
CA PRO A 205 0.05 14.54 -1.29
C PRO A 205 -0.87 14.08 -2.42
N ARG A 206 -1.79 14.93 -2.84
CA ARG A 206 -2.78 14.58 -3.88
C ARG A 206 -2.27 14.92 -5.28
N ASN A 207 -2.62 14.10 -6.28
CA ASN A 207 -2.30 14.33 -7.70
C ASN A 207 -0.80 14.63 -7.97
N SER A 208 0.10 14.00 -7.23
CA SER A 208 1.52 14.38 -7.21
C SER A 208 2.48 13.24 -7.55
N HIS A 209 2.00 12.00 -7.59
CA HIS A 209 2.84 10.83 -7.84
C HIS A 209 2.54 10.16 -9.17
N ASP A 210 3.56 9.60 -9.79
CA ASP A 210 3.47 8.80 -11.02
C ASP A 210 3.29 7.32 -10.68
N LEU A 211 3.83 6.89 -9.54
CA LEU A 211 3.72 5.55 -8.99
C LEU A 211 3.38 5.63 -7.51
N ALA A 212 2.41 4.85 -7.06
CA ALA A 212 2.08 4.68 -5.65
C ALA A 212 2.05 3.19 -5.30
N VAL A 213 2.71 2.80 -4.23
CA VAL A 213 2.81 1.39 -3.86
C VAL A 213 2.43 1.14 -2.41
N ALA A 214 1.95 -0.08 -2.14
CA ALA A 214 1.74 -0.61 -0.80
C ALA A 214 2.15 -2.09 -0.77
N PHE A 215 3.39 -2.35 -0.40
CA PHE A 215 3.94 -3.69 -0.34
C PHE A 215 4.07 -4.17 1.10
N GLY A 216 3.48 -5.32 1.41
CA GLY A 216 3.53 -5.86 2.76
C GLY A 216 2.75 -5.06 3.81
N LEU A 217 1.83 -4.18 3.40
CA LEU A 217 1.03 -3.34 4.28
C LEU A 217 -0.41 -3.87 4.47
N MET A 218 -1.06 -4.26 3.38
CA MET A 218 -2.51 -4.51 3.37
C MET A 218 -2.97 -5.54 4.40
N HIS A 219 -2.14 -6.53 4.68
CA HIS A 219 -2.45 -7.57 5.66
C HIS A 219 -2.34 -7.09 7.13
N HIS A 220 -1.81 -5.91 7.40
CA HIS A 220 -1.78 -5.31 8.73
C HIS A 220 -2.99 -4.43 9.04
N LEU A 221 -3.88 -4.23 8.06
CA LEU A 221 -5.10 -3.43 8.22
C LEU A 221 -6.26 -4.31 8.69
N PRO A 222 -6.77 -4.15 9.93
CA PRO A 222 -7.68 -5.13 10.54
C PRO A 222 -9.07 -5.21 9.91
N THR A 223 -9.50 -4.22 9.13
CA THR A 223 -10.85 -4.22 8.56
C THR A 223 -10.88 -3.96 7.06
N PHE A 224 -11.90 -4.49 6.40
CA PHE A 224 -12.18 -4.20 5.00
C PHE A 224 -12.22 -2.69 4.70
N ALA A 225 -12.90 -1.91 5.56
CA ALA A 225 -13.01 -0.46 5.38
C ALA A 225 -11.66 0.25 5.43
N LEU A 226 -10.72 -0.17 6.30
CA LEU A 226 -9.37 0.41 6.35
C LEU A 226 -8.57 0.04 5.09
N ARG A 227 -8.70 -1.20 4.60
CA ARG A 227 -8.07 -1.64 3.34
C ARG A 227 -8.59 -0.86 2.13
N ALA A 228 -9.90 -0.65 2.03
CA ALA A 228 -10.51 0.17 0.98
C ALA A 228 -10.00 1.62 1.01
N ARG A 229 -9.94 2.24 2.19
CA ARG A 229 -9.43 3.62 2.34
C ARG A 229 -7.96 3.77 1.96
N VAL A 230 -7.13 2.76 2.20
CA VAL A 230 -5.72 2.79 1.72
C VAL A 230 -5.68 2.77 0.20
N LEU A 231 -6.50 1.96 -0.47
CA LEU A 231 -6.60 1.95 -1.94
C LEU A 231 -7.09 3.30 -2.50
N GLU A 232 -8.10 3.91 -1.86
CA GLU A 232 -8.57 5.27 -2.20
C GLU A 232 -7.45 6.31 -2.03
N GLY A 233 -6.67 6.21 -0.96
CA GLY A 233 -5.54 7.09 -0.69
C GLY A 233 -4.44 6.97 -1.76
N LEU A 234 -4.08 5.75 -2.17
CA LEU A 234 -3.14 5.50 -3.27
C LEU A 234 -3.65 6.15 -4.55
N LEU A 235 -4.90 5.90 -4.94
CA LEU A 235 -5.52 6.52 -6.11
C LEU A 235 -5.52 8.05 -6.03
N GLY A 236 -5.83 8.60 -4.84
CA GLY A 236 -5.87 10.04 -4.59
C GLY A 236 -4.52 10.72 -4.73
N SER A 237 -3.43 10.01 -4.46
CA SER A 237 -2.06 10.52 -4.55
C SER A 237 -1.54 10.53 -5.99
N LEU A 238 -2.02 9.65 -6.84
CA LEU A 238 -1.59 9.53 -8.23
C LEU A 238 -2.04 10.72 -9.08
N ARG A 239 -1.24 11.08 -10.06
CA ARG A 239 -1.67 11.89 -11.20
C ARG A 239 -2.56 11.07 -12.14
N PRO A 240 -3.44 11.68 -12.93
CA PRO A 240 -4.07 10.97 -14.05
C PRO A 240 -3.02 10.31 -14.94
N GLY A 241 -3.23 9.02 -15.26
CA GLY A 241 -2.26 8.19 -15.97
C GLY A 241 -1.24 7.47 -15.07
N GLY A 242 -1.12 7.85 -13.79
CA GLY A 242 -0.24 7.19 -12.82
C GLY A 242 -0.71 5.81 -12.40
N PHE A 243 0.21 5.00 -11.88
CA PHE A 243 -0.04 3.60 -11.51
C PHE A 243 0.01 3.39 -10.01
N ALA A 244 -0.91 2.55 -9.50
CA ALA A 244 -0.78 1.95 -8.18
C ALA A 244 -0.41 0.47 -8.30
N VAL A 245 0.47 0.00 -7.42
CA VAL A 245 0.83 -1.42 -7.28
C VAL A 245 0.68 -1.82 -5.83
N VAL A 246 -0.16 -2.82 -5.59
CA VAL A 246 -0.47 -3.30 -4.24
C VAL A 246 -0.20 -4.79 -4.15
N SER A 247 0.34 -5.24 -3.03
CA SER A 247 0.46 -6.66 -2.72
C SER A 247 -0.44 -7.06 -1.56
N PHE A 248 -1.16 -8.17 -1.74
CA PHE A 248 -1.96 -8.84 -0.71
C PHE A 248 -1.26 -10.13 -0.32
N TRP A 249 -0.90 -10.26 0.95
CA TRP A 249 -0.22 -11.45 1.42
C TRP A 249 -1.20 -12.61 1.63
N GLN A 250 -1.07 -13.65 0.79
CA GLN A 250 -1.89 -14.85 0.81
C GLN A 250 -1.15 -16.01 1.50
N PHE A 251 -0.72 -15.79 2.74
CA PHE A 251 0.15 -16.70 3.49
C PHE A 251 -0.48 -18.07 3.79
N LEU A 252 -1.80 -18.21 3.76
CA LEU A 252 -2.45 -19.51 3.89
C LEU A 252 -2.22 -20.44 2.69
N ASN A 253 -1.73 -19.89 1.57
CA ASN A 253 -1.30 -20.70 0.43
C ASN A 253 -0.03 -21.52 0.73
N ASP A 254 0.75 -21.16 1.75
CA ASP A 254 1.84 -22.02 2.26
C ASP A 254 1.33 -22.89 3.43
N PRO A 255 1.29 -24.24 3.26
CA PRO A 255 0.74 -25.13 4.30
C PRO A 255 1.43 -25.02 5.66
N ARG A 256 2.72 -24.65 5.69
CA ARG A 256 3.46 -24.50 6.95
C ARG A 256 3.06 -23.21 7.66
N LEU A 257 2.87 -22.12 6.91
CA LEU A 257 2.37 -20.86 7.47
C LEU A 257 0.93 -21.04 7.94
N ALA A 258 0.07 -21.71 7.18
CA ALA A 258 -1.32 -21.99 7.54
C ALA A 258 -1.41 -22.83 8.83
N ALA A 259 -0.64 -23.91 8.93
CA ALA A 259 -0.62 -24.75 10.13
C ALA A 259 -0.14 -23.98 11.37
N LYS A 260 0.87 -23.12 11.24
CA LYS A 260 1.39 -22.30 12.33
C LYS A 260 0.45 -21.18 12.73
N ALA A 261 -0.25 -20.57 11.78
CA ALA A 261 -1.09 -19.40 11.99
C ALA A 261 -2.19 -19.65 13.05
N ALA A 262 -2.89 -20.78 12.99
CA ALA A 262 -3.95 -21.12 13.94
C ALA A 262 -3.42 -21.24 15.38
N THR A 263 -2.30 -21.95 15.58
CA THR A 263 -1.69 -22.16 16.91
C THR A 263 -1.22 -20.82 17.49
N VAL A 264 -0.44 -20.05 16.73
CA VAL A 264 0.09 -18.75 17.17
C VAL A 264 -1.05 -17.76 17.46
N THR A 265 -2.13 -17.81 16.67
CA THR A 265 -3.32 -16.97 16.91
C THR A 265 -4.00 -17.32 18.23
N ALA A 266 -4.18 -18.62 18.53
CA ALA A 266 -4.80 -19.05 19.79
C ALA A 266 -3.96 -18.60 21.00
N GLU A 267 -2.64 -18.79 20.95
CA GLU A 267 -1.70 -18.38 21.99
C GLU A 267 -1.70 -16.86 22.19
N GLY A 268 -1.53 -16.09 21.11
CA GLY A 268 -1.47 -14.64 21.16
C GLY A 268 -2.79 -14.01 21.61
N ARG A 269 -3.94 -14.55 21.17
CA ARG A 269 -5.26 -14.09 21.64
C ARG A 269 -5.43 -14.30 23.14
N ALA A 270 -5.03 -15.45 23.66
CA ALA A 270 -5.08 -15.74 25.09
C ALA A 270 -4.16 -14.80 25.90
N ALA A 271 -2.91 -14.63 25.45
CA ALA A 271 -1.92 -13.79 26.11
C ALA A 271 -2.36 -12.31 26.18
N HIS A 272 -2.96 -11.79 25.12
CA HIS A 272 -3.37 -10.40 25.00
C HIS A 272 -4.87 -10.17 25.25
N ARG A 273 -5.63 -11.17 25.65
CA ARG A 273 -7.09 -11.08 25.90
C ARG A 273 -7.82 -10.41 24.74
N LEU A 274 -7.56 -10.90 23.51
CA LEU A 274 -8.18 -10.41 22.31
C LEU A 274 -9.52 -11.12 22.04
N PRO A 275 -10.48 -10.48 21.34
CA PRO A 275 -11.75 -11.12 20.97
C PRO A 275 -11.54 -12.29 20.02
N THR A 276 -12.63 -12.96 19.67
CA THR A 276 -12.63 -13.89 18.53
C THR A 276 -12.35 -13.11 17.25
N PHE A 277 -11.45 -13.62 16.45
CA PHE A 277 -11.11 -13.01 15.16
C PHE A 277 -12.14 -13.37 14.09
N HIS A 278 -12.24 -12.50 13.09
CA HIS A 278 -12.98 -12.81 11.88
C HIS A 278 -12.23 -13.89 11.08
N GLU A 279 -12.92 -14.47 10.12
CA GLU A 279 -12.32 -15.34 9.15
C GLU A 279 -11.15 -14.64 8.45
N ASN A 280 -10.08 -15.36 8.19
CA ASN A 280 -8.85 -14.87 7.57
C ASN A 280 -7.99 -13.93 8.43
N ASP A 281 -8.34 -13.68 9.70
CA ASP A 281 -7.56 -12.87 10.63
C ASP A 281 -6.72 -13.74 11.57
N PHE A 282 -5.44 -13.41 11.68
CA PHE A 282 -4.48 -14.20 12.44
C PHE A 282 -3.48 -13.31 13.19
N LEU A 283 -2.85 -13.90 14.20
CA LEU A 283 -1.59 -13.41 14.75
C LEU A 283 -0.46 -14.29 14.23
N LEU A 284 0.61 -13.66 13.77
CA LEU A 284 1.82 -14.34 13.34
C LEU A 284 3.01 -13.87 14.19
N GLY A 285 3.81 -14.81 14.65
CA GLY A 285 5.08 -14.53 15.32
C GLY A 285 6.24 -14.36 14.34
N TRP A 286 7.44 -14.28 14.91
CA TRP A 286 8.67 -14.16 14.15
C TRP A 286 9.71 -15.17 14.65
N GLN A 287 10.21 -16.01 13.73
CA GLN A 287 11.24 -17.01 14.04
C GLN A 287 10.99 -17.75 15.37
N HIS A 288 11.85 -17.55 16.36
CA HIS A 288 11.78 -18.11 17.71
C HIS A 288 11.46 -17.05 18.80
N ALA A 289 11.06 -15.82 18.39
CA ALA A 289 10.72 -14.78 19.34
C ALA A 289 9.42 -15.14 20.08
N GLU A 290 9.51 -15.33 21.40
CA GLU A 290 8.36 -15.63 22.24
C GLU A 290 7.60 -14.36 22.64
N GLY A 291 6.26 -14.44 22.66
CA GLY A 291 5.41 -13.33 23.11
C GLY A 291 5.38 -12.13 22.17
N VAL A 292 5.91 -12.26 20.94
CA VAL A 292 5.95 -11.20 19.93
C VAL A 292 5.04 -11.58 18.78
N TYR A 293 3.98 -10.78 18.58
CA TYR A 293 2.94 -11.06 17.60
C TYR A 293 2.66 -9.84 16.75
N ARG A 294 2.28 -10.07 15.48
CA ARG A 294 1.71 -9.06 14.61
C ARG A 294 0.38 -9.54 14.05
N PHE A 295 -0.56 -8.66 13.90
CA PHE A 295 -1.80 -8.93 13.20
C PHE A 295 -1.54 -9.12 11.70
N CYS A 296 -2.14 -10.15 11.13
CA CYS A 296 -2.09 -10.44 9.71
C CYS A 296 -3.45 -10.94 9.20
N HIS A 297 -3.95 -10.29 8.18
CA HIS A 297 -5.13 -10.70 7.44
C HIS A 297 -4.72 -11.43 6.16
N HIS A 298 -5.26 -12.62 5.93
CA HIS A 298 -5.14 -13.30 4.65
C HIS A 298 -6.22 -12.79 3.71
N THR A 299 -5.85 -12.15 2.61
CA THR A 299 -6.83 -11.57 1.69
C THR A 299 -7.16 -12.57 0.58
N PRO A 300 -8.35 -13.18 0.56
CA PRO A 300 -8.77 -14.07 -0.51
C PRO A 300 -9.15 -13.27 -1.77
N GLU A 301 -9.31 -13.96 -2.90
CA GLU A 301 -9.51 -13.33 -4.20
C GLU A 301 -10.85 -12.57 -4.29
N ASP A 302 -11.91 -13.14 -3.73
CA ASP A 302 -13.24 -12.52 -3.67
C ASP A 302 -13.26 -11.23 -2.84
N GLU A 303 -12.44 -11.15 -1.78
CA GLU A 303 -12.28 -9.91 -1.03
C GLU A 303 -11.54 -8.84 -1.84
N ILE A 304 -10.52 -9.21 -2.62
CA ILE A 304 -9.86 -8.27 -3.52
C ILE A 304 -10.87 -7.71 -4.53
N ASP A 305 -11.73 -8.54 -5.09
CA ASP A 305 -12.80 -8.11 -6.00
C ASP A 305 -13.79 -7.17 -5.31
N ALA A 306 -14.19 -7.49 -4.08
CA ALA A 306 -15.07 -6.65 -3.28
C ALA A 306 -14.43 -5.29 -2.95
N LEU A 307 -13.13 -5.25 -2.61
CA LEU A 307 -12.39 -4.00 -2.39
C LEU A 307 -12.38 -3.11 -3.63
N LEU A 308 -12.13 -3.70 -4.81
CA LEU A 308 -12.16 -2.94 -6.06
C LEU A 308 -13.56 -2.45 -6.42
N ALA A 309 -14.59 -3.23 -6.14
CA ALA A 309 -15.98 -2.80 -6.30
C ALA A 309 -16.29 -1.61 -5.37
N ALA A 310 -15.91 -1.72 -4.09
CA ALA A 310 -16.18 -0.69 -3.10
C ALA A 310 -15.53 0.66 -3.44
N ILE A 311 -14.30 0.68 -3.94
CA ILE A 311 -13.62 1.94 -4.29
C ILE A 311 -14.07 2.54 -5.64
N ARG A 312 -14.88 1.81 -6.43
CA ARG A 312 -15.54 2.34 -7.64
C ARG A 312 -16.83 3.08 -7.35
N GLU A 313 -17.45 2.78 -6.22
CA GLU A 313 -18.72 3.39 -5.80
C GLU A 313 -18.48 4.59 -4.88
N PRO A 314 -19.40 5.56 -4.86
CA PRO A 314 -19.31 6.65 -3.90
C PRO A 314 -19.39 6.10 -2.47
N SER A 315 -18.44 6.48 -1.62
CA SER A 315 -18.50 6.16 -0.20
C SER A 315 -19.80 6.71 0.40
N ALA A 316 -20.46 5.95 1.28
CA ALA A 316 -21.65 6.42 1.97
C ALA A 316 -21.36 7.75 2.71
N PRO A 317 -22.33 8.66 2.81
CA PRO A 317 -22.15 9.92 3.53
C PRO A 317 -21.66 9.66 4.96
N SER A 318 -20.56 10.30 5.32
CA SER A 318 -20.04 10.25 6.69
C SER A 318 -21.02 10.93 7.63
N THR A 319 -21.13 10.43 8.86
CA THR A 319 -21.91 11.05 9.94
C THR A 319 -21.42 12.47 10.28
N SER A 320 -20.26 12.89 9.77
CA SER A 320 -19.69 14.24 9.95
C SER A 320 -20.29 15.30 9.02
N GLY A 321 -21.26 14.96 8.15
CA GLY A 321 -21.90 15.91 7.24
C GLY A 321 -21.02 16.38 6.06
N ARG A 322 -19.79 15.88 5.92
CA ARG A 322 -18.95 16.13 4.73
C ARG A 322 -19.35 15.16 3.62
N THR A 323 -19.69 15.69 2.47
CA THR A 323 -19.89 14.88 1.27
C THR A 323 -18.55 14.18 0.92
N PRO A 324 -18.51 12.84 0.84
CA PRO A 324 -17.30 12.16 0.42
C PRO A 324 -16.91 12.61 -1.00
N PRO A 325 -15.62 12.68 -1.31
CA PRO A 325 -15.19 12.98 -2.67
C PRO A 325 -15.73 11.92 -3.63
N ALA A 326 -16.01 12.33 -4.87
CA ALA A 326 -16.40 11.40 -5.91
C ALA A 326 -15.29 10.34 -6.11
N PRO A 327 -15.66 9.07 -6.39
CA PRO A 327 -14.68 8.03 -6.68
C PRO A 327 -13.78 8.45 -7.83
N LEU A 328 -12.49 8.16 -7.70
CA LEU A 328 -11.54 8.43 -8.76
C LEU A 328 -11.60 7.29 -9.79
N PRO A 329 -11.78 7.61 -11.08
CA PRO A 329 -11.84 6.58 -12.10
C PRO A 329 -10.48 5.89 -12.24
N PHE A 330 -10.50 4.57 -12.32
CA PHE A 330 -9.31 3.74 -12.55
C PHE A 330 -9.64 2.49 -13.36
N ARG A 331 -8.63 1.89 -13.96
CA ARG A 331 -8.73 0.58 -14.57
C ARG A 331 -7.71 -0.38 -13.98
N GLU A 332 -8.10 -1.62 -13.80
CA GLU A 332 -7.18 -2.71 -13.50
C GLU A 332 -6.34 -3.01 -14.74
N ILE A 333 -5.03 -3.03 -14.58
CA ILE A 333 -4.07 -3.29 -15.66
C ILE A 333 -3.65 -4.75 -15.64
N ALA A 334 -3.33 -5.26 -14.47
CA ALA A 334 -2.88 -6.63 -14.29
C ALA A 334 -3.15 -7.12 -12.88
N ARG A 335 -3.33 -8.44 -12.77
CA ARG A 335 -3.41 -9.16 -11.51
C ARG A 335 -2.63 -10.46 -11.67
N PHE A 336 -1.68 -10.71 -10.76
CA PHE A 336 -0.84 -11.91 -10.82
C PHE A 336 -0.37 -12.32 -9.42
N SER A 337 0.02 -13.58 -9.29
CA SER A 337 0.67 -14.08 -8.08
C SER A 337 2.17 -14.14 -8.27
N ALA A 338 2.90 -13.93 -7.18
CA ALA A 338 4.35 -14.04 -7.12
C ALA A 338 4.82 -14.32 -5.69
N ASP A 339 6.12 -14.47 -5.56
CA ASP A 339 6.85 -14.67 -4.32
C ASP A 339 6.60 -16.01 -3.64
N GLY A 340 7.55 -16.36 -2.76
CA GLY A 340 7.59 -17.67 -2.15
C GLY A 340 8.05 -18.78 -3.11
N LYS A 341 8.13 -20.00 -2.60
CA LYS A 341 8.65 -21.13 -3.39
C LYS A 341 7.76 -21.56 -4.57
N GLN A 342 6.46 -21.26 -4.46
CA GLN A 342 5.44 -21.65 -5.44
C GLN A 342 4.89 -20.45 -6.19
N GLU A 343 5.51 -19.29 -6.07
CA GLU A 343 5.08 -18.03 -6.72
C GLU A 343 3.62 -17.65 -6.41
N ASN A 344 3.14 -17.94 -5.21
CA ASN A 344 1.74 -17.73 -4.81
C ASN A 344 1.54 -17.14 -3.41
N LEU A 345 2.61 -16.58 -2.81
CA LEU A 345 2.50 -15.98 -1.47
C LEU A 345 1.92 -14.58 -1.49
N ASN A 346 2.13 -13.83 -2.57
CA ASN A 346 1.55 -12.51 -2.72
C ASN A 346 0.70 -12.45 -3.98
N ARG A 347 -0.48 -11.86 -3.85
CA ARG A 347 -1.32 -11.44 -4.96
C ARG A 347 -1.06 -9.98 -5.25
N TYR A 348 -0.56 -9.70 -6.43
CA TYR A 348 -0.28 -8.35 -6.91
C TYR A 348 -1.43 -7.83 -7.75
N LEU A 349 -1.73 -6.56 -7.56
CA LEU A 349 -2.73 -5.83 -8.31
C LEU A 349 -2.09 -4.54 -8.83
N ILE A 350 -2.21 -4.31 -10.13
CA ILE A 350 -1.79 -3.07 -10.79
C ILE A 350 -3.05 -2.38 -11.32
N PHE A 351 -3.23 -1.14 -10.95
CA PHE A 351 -4.29 -0.31 -11.53
C PHE A 351 -3.78 1.08 -11.90
N GLN A 352 -4.36 1.63 -12.95
CA GLN A 352 -4.02 2.94 -13.47
C GLN A 352 -5.15 3.92 -13.17
N ARG A 353 -4.81 5.08 -12.64
CA ARG A 353 -5.75 6.19 -12.51
C ARG A 353 -6.04 6.79 -13.90
N LEU A 354 -7.33 7.00 -14.22
CA LEU A 354 -7.80 7.57 -15.48
C LEU A 354 -7.93 9.09 -15.40
#